data_e0a548d8035aeca2c6effe5349c09eee
#
_entry.id   e0a548d8035aeca2c6effe5349c09eee
#
_cell.length_a   1.000
_cell.length_b   1.000
_cell.length_c   1.000
_cell.angle_alpha   90.00
_cell.angle_beta   90.00
_cell.angle_gamma   90.00
#
_symmetry.space_group_name_H-M   'P 1'
#
loop_
_entity.id
_entity.type
_entity.pdbx_description
1 polymer ?
#
loop_
_entity_poly.entity_id
_entity_poly.type
_entity_poly.pdbx_seq_one_letter_code
_entity_poly.pdbx_strand_id
1 'polypeptide(L)'
;MKNLRSMLPNEIEAVLADLGEPKYRAKQVFKWLGRGIGSIDEMSDIPKSLREKLKTEYAVYEPKVLSKQVSKIDGTIKYLWELYDGNAVETVVMSYKHGNTVCVSTQVGCRQGCAFCASTIGGLVRCLEPHEILEEVMFSQIDSGKQISNIVLMGIGEPLDNFDNVVKFLELVNHPDGIKIGMRHISLSTCGITEKFDKLAELNLQLTLSVSLHAPDDETRSKIMPANHGRGVDELMECCRRYYEKTGRRISFEYIMIDGVNDTQCHAELLSKRARYVGAHVNLIPMNHVEESRFQPSTQGHIKAFVKVLEDNGVNVTVRRKLGGDVEASCGQLRRKMQKGNQVK
;
A
#
# COMPACT_ATOMS: atom_id res chain seq x y z
N MET A 1 -19.59 -4.13 15.56
CA MET A 1 -19.72 -2.68 15.82
C MET A 1 -18.96 -1.94 14.73
N LYS A 2 -19.45 -0.79 14.25
CA LYS A 2 -18.76 0.04 13.26
C LYS A 2 -17.58 0.76 13.92
N ASN A 3 -16.44 0.90 13.23
CA ASN A 3 -15.32 1.65 13.78
C ASN A 3 -15.45 3.13 13.39
N LEU A 4 -15.48 4.02 14.39
CA LEU A 4 -15.58 5.48 14.19
C LEU A 4 -14.40 6.02 13.36
N ARG A 5 -13.23 5.41 13.44
CA ARG A 5 -12.03 5.85 12.70
C ARG A 5 -12.14 5.63 11.18
N SER A 6 -13.12 4.84 10.72
CA SER A 6 -13.46 4.72 9.29
C SER A 6 -14.35 5.87 8.77
N MET A 7 -14.78 6.79 9.63
CA MET A 7 -15.78 7.80 9.30
C MET A 7 -15.14 9.18 9.09
N LEU A 8 -15.58 9.87 8.05
CA LEU A 8 -15.28 11.28 7.81
C LEU A 8 -16.08 12.19 8.74
N PRO A 9 -15.68 13.45 8.94
CA PRO A 9 -16.41 14.38 9.81
C PRO A 9 -17.91 14.55 9.48
N ASN A 10 -18.26 14.59 8.20
CA ASN A 10 -19.67 14.68 7.75
C ASN A 10 -20.48 13.42 8.09
N GLU A 11 -19.87 12.26 8.09
CA GLU A 11 -20.53 11.00 8.48
C GLU A 11 -20.71 10.94 10.00
N ILE A 12 -19.70 11.39 10.77
CA ILE A 12 -19.80 11.54 12.23
C ILE A 12 -20.88 12.58 12.56
N GLU A 13 -20.98 13.68 11.79
CA GLU A 13 -22.02 14.69 11.97
C GLU A 13 -23.42 14.09 11.81
N ALA A 14 -23.64 13.24 10.82
CA ALA A 14 -24.92 12.56 10.63
C ALA A 14 -25.28 11.65 11.84
N VAL A 15 -24.31 10.86 12.32
CA VAL A 15 -24.50 10.02 13.52
C VAL A 15 -24.84 10.86 14.75
N LEU A 16 -24.14 11.96 14.94
CA LEU A 16 -24.38 12.85 16.10
C LEU A 16 -25.73 13.57 16.00
N ALA A 17 -26.16 13.94 14.79
CA ALA A 17 -27.48 14.54 14.58
C ALA A 17 -28.62 13.56 14.96
N ASP A 18 -28.49 12.27 14.63
CA ASP A 18 -29.46 11.24 15.04
C ASP A 18 -29.51 11.05 16.57
N LEU A 19 -28.40 11.36 17.25
CA LEU A 19 -28.32 11.36 18.72
C LEU A 19 -28.74 12.68 19.37
N GLY A 20 -29.17 13.68 18.59
CA GLY A 20 -29.59 15.00 19.08
C GLY A 20 -28.43 15.92 19.48
N GLU A 21 -27.21 15.65 18.99
CA GLU A 21 -26.00 16.39 19.36
C GLU A 21 -25.63 17.47 18.33
N PRO A 22 -25.01 18.57 18.77
CA PRO A 22 -24.62 19.66 17.88
C PRO A 22 -23.50 19.26 16.90
N LYS A 23 -23.52 19.79 15.67
CA LYS A 23 -22.59 19.52 14.57
C LYS A 23 -21.12 19.70 14.93
N TYR A 24 -20.76 20.73 15.75
CA TYR A 24 -19.38 21.01 16.13
C TYR A 24 -18.69 19.84 16.86
N ARG A 25 -19.48 18.96 17.50
CA ARG A 25 -18.96 17.78 18.19
C ARG A 25 -18.35 16.77 17.24
N ALA A 26 -18.78 16.70 15.98
CA ALA A 26 -18.18 15.83 14.99
C ALA A 26 -16.70 16.16 14.78
N LYS A 27 -16.37 17.44 14.75
CA LYS A 27 -14.97 17.86 14.64
C LYS A 27 -14.16 17.52 15.90
N GLN A 28 -14.76 17.60 17.08
CA GLN A 28 -14.10 17.18 18.34
C GLN A 28 -13.81 15.67 18.30
N VAL A 29 -14.83 14.84 17.99
CA VAL A 29 -14.67 13.39 17.89
C VAL A 29 -13.60 13.04 16.86
N PHE A 30 -13.67 13.62 15.65
CA PHE A 30 -12.72 13.34 14.59
C PHE A 30 -11.26 13.69 14.98
N LYS A 31 -11.05 14.79 15.68
CA LYS A 31 -9.72 15.15 16.21
C LYS A 31 -9.19 14.12 17.21
N TRP A 32 -10.06 13.59 18.07
CA TRP A 32 -9.68 12.52 19.01
C TRP A 32 -9.27 11.25 18.27
N LEU A 33 -10.04 10.85 17.24
CA LEU A 33 -9.71 9.69 16.40
C LEU A 33 -8.34 9.85 15.73
N GLY A 34 -8.02 11.06 15.28
CA GLY A 34 -6.73 11.40 14.66
C GLY A 34 -5.53 11.40 15.63
N ARG A 35 -5.77 11.36 16.96
CA ARG A 35 -4.70 11.26 17.98
C ARG A 35 -4.29 9.82 18.30
N GLY A 36 -5.00 8.83 17.76
CA GLY A 36 -4.70 7.42 18.00
C GLY A 36 -5.20 6.90 19.35
N ILE A 37 -6.36 7.40 19.82
CA ILE A 37 -6.99 6.87 21.05
C ILE A 37 -7.36 5.40 20.87
N GLY A 38 -7.23 4.61 21.94
CA GLY A 38 -7.64 3.20 21.97
C GLY A 38 -9.10 2.99 22.42
N SER A 39 -9.75 4.02 22.98
CA SER A 39 -11.10 3.95 23.51
C SER A 39 -11.86 5.27 23.35
N ILE A 40 -13.19 5.17 23.15
CA ILE A 40 -14.10 6.32 23.16
C ILE A 40 -14.05 7.05 24.54
N ASP A 41 -13.71 6.34 25.61
CA ASP A 41 -13.63 6.92 26.97
C ASP A 41 -12.50 7.94 27.13
N GLU A 42 -11.49 7.91 26.27
CA GLU A 42 -10.39 8.88 26.27
C GLU A 42 -10.80 10.29 25.77
N MET A 43 -11.95 10.41 25.09
CA MET A 43 -12.46 11.68 24.57
C MET A 43 -12.95 12.59 25.72
N SER A 44 -12.04 13.20 26.47
CA SER A 44 -12.31 13.89 27.73
C SER A 44 -13.18 15.13 27.57
N ASP A 45 -13.18 15.81 26.43
CA ASP A 45 -14.04 16.98 26.14
C ASP A 45 -15.41 16.61 25.53
N ILE A 46 -15.68 15.31 25.37
CA ILE A 46 -16.98 14.78 24.96
C ILE A 46 -17.76 14.34 26.22
N PRO A 47 -19.04 14.76 26.39
CA PRO A 47 -19.85 14.39 27.55
C PRO A 47 -19.93 12.88 27.75
N LYS A 48 -19.87 12.43 29.00
CA LYS A 48 -19.94 11.00 29.35
C LYS A 48 -21.19 10.33 28.77
N SER A 49 -22.34 10.99 28.82
CA SER A 49 -23.60 10.50 28.26
C SER A 49 -23.52 10.23 26.76
N LEU A 50 -22.83 11.09 26.00
CA LEU A 50 -22.62 10.90 24.57
C LEU A 50 -21.63 9.77 24.29
N ARG A 51 -20.54 9.67 25.07
CA ARG A 51 -19.59 8.56 24.96
C ARG A 51 -20.27 7.20 25.16
N GLU A 52 -21.15 7.11 26.19
CA GLU A 52 -21.95 5.88 26.42
C GLU A 52 -22.89 5.55 25.25
N LYS A 53 -23.58 6.57 24.70
CA LYS A 53 -24.42 6.37 23.50
C LYS A 53 -23.60 5.89 22.29
N LEU A 54 -22.44 6.50 22.04
CA LEU A 54 -21.58 6.07 20.93
C LEU A 54 -21.11 4.62 21.09
N LYS A 55 -20.76 4.19 22.29
CA LYS A 55 -20.29 2.83 22.58
C LYS A 55 -21.34 1.74 22.33
N THR A 56 -22.62 2.06 22.17
CA THR A 56 -23.65 1.07 21.87
C THR A 56 -23.55 0.51 20.46
N GLU A 57 -23.10 1.32 19.50
CA GLU A 57 -23.05 0.93 18.07
C GLU A 57 -21.64 1.04 17.47
N TYR A 58 -20.79 1.85 18.10
CA TYR A 58 -19.45 2.18 17.58
C TYR A 58 -18.36 1.73 18.53
N ALA A 59 -17.19 1.45 17.91
CA ALA A 59 -15.96 1.15 18.62
C ALA A 59 -14.80 1.96 18.06
N VAL A 60 -13.73 1.97 18.82
CA VAL A 60 -12.39 2.40 18.39
C VAL A 60 -11.45 1.31 18.89
N TYR A 61 -10.57 0.85 18.05
CA TYR A 61 -9.59 -0.20 18.37
C TYR A 61 -8.17 0.36 18.28
N GLU A 62 -7.30 -0.17 19.10
CA GLU A 62 -5.88 -0.01 18.98
C GLU A 62 -5.28 -1.36 18.52
N PRO A 63 -4.59 -1.42 17.36
CA PRO A 63 -3.97 -2.64 16.92
C PRO A 63 -2.81 -3.00 17.86
N LYS A 64 -2.62 -4.30 18.12
CA LYS A 64 -1.55 -4.77 18.99
C LYS A 64 -0.29 -5.08 18.19
N VAL A 65 0.86 -4.69 18.72
CA VAL A 65 2.15 -5.08 18.17
C VAL A 65 2.45 -6.52 18.55
N LEU A 66 2.36 -7.45 17.59
CA LEU A 66 2.78 -8.84 17.78
C LEU A 66 4.29 -9.00 17.64
N SER A 67 4.91 -8.22 16.76
CA SER A 67 6.36 -8.22 16.53
C SER A 67 6.82 -6.86 16.01
N LYS A 68 7.97 -6.41 16.50
CA LYS A 68 8.69 -5.23 16.03
C LYS A 68 10.14 -5.61 15.78
N GLN A 69 10.59 -5.46 14.54
CA GLN A 69 11.96 -5.75 14.15
C GLN A 69 12.59 -4.45 13.62
N VAL A 70 13.78 -4.15 14.09
CA VAL A 70 14.52 -2.95 13.65
C VAL A 70 15.80 -3.41 12.95
N SER A 71 15.96 -3.01 11.69
CA SER A 71 17.17 -3.29 10.91
C SER A 71 18.39 -2.66 11.56
N LYS A 72 19.42 -3.47 11.74
CA LYS A 72 20.74 -3.01 12.23
C LYS A 72 21.55 -2.31 11.13
N ILE A 73 21.15 -2.48 9.87
CA ILE A 73 21.86 -1.96 8.70
C ILE A 73 21.42 -0.52 8.40
N ASP A 74 20.11 -0.24 8.45
CA ASP A 74 19.58 1.02 7.95
C ASP A 74 18.45 1.62 8.81
N GLY A 75 18.11 0.99 9.95
CA GLY A 75 17.08 1.47 10.88
C GLY A 75 15.64 1.32 10.38
N THR A 76 15.42 0.57 9.32
CA THR A 76 14.06 0.18 8.86
C THR A 76 13.37 -0.60 9.96
N ILE A 77 12.09 -0.29 10.21
CA ILE A 77 11.28 -0.95 11.23
C ILE A 77 10.19 -1.75 10.53
N LYS A 78 10.11 -3.05 10.83
CA LYS A 78 9.02 -3.91 10.41
C LYS A 78 8.14 -4.23 11.61
N TYR A 79 6.84 -3.95 11.47
CA TYR A 79 5.81 -4.30 12.41
C TYR A 79 4.99 -5.47 11.91
N LEU A 80 4.51 -6.30 12.84
CA LEU A 80 3.41 -7.22 12.66
C LEU A 80 2.31 -6.79 13.62
N TRP A 81 1.19 -6.32 13.05
CA TRP A 81 0.03 -5.85 13.80
C TRP A 81 -1.04 -6.93 13.88
N GLU A 82 -1.60 -7.14 15.06
CA GLU A 82 -2.82 -7.93 15.24
C GLU A 82 -4.04 -7.02 15.01
N LEU A 83 -4.92 -7.47 14.13
CA LEU A 83 -6.20 -6.81 13.83
C LEU A 83 -7.29 -7.28 14.80
N TYR A 84 -8.42 -6.58 14.83
CA TYR A 84 -9.53 -6.86 15.76
C TYR A 84 -10.10 -8.29 15.67
N ASP A 85 -9.93 -8.96 14.54
CA ASP A 85 -10.41 -10.32 14.27
C ASP A 85 -9.33 -11.41 14.45
N GLY A 86 -8.17 -11.04 15.01
CA GLY A 86 -7.04 -11.94 15.23
C GLY A 86 -6.19 -12.23 13.99
N ASN A 87 -6.53 -11.68 12.84
CA ASN A 87 -5.63 -11.67 11.69
C ASN A 87 -4.46 -10.72 11.94
N ALA A 88 -3.40 -10.86 11.12
CA ALA A 88 -2.24 -9.98 11.24
C ALA A 88 -1.77 -9.47 9.88
N VAL A 89 -1.23 -8.24 9.88
CA VAL A 89 -0.64 -7.60 8.71
C VAL A 89 0.74 -7.02 9.03
N GLU A 90 1.59 -6.93 8.03
CA GLU A 90 2.93 -6.37 8.18
C GLU A 90 2.98 -4.95 7.60
N THR A 91 3.65 -4.05 8.32
CA THR A 91 3.88 -2.66 7.95
C THR A 91 5.37 -2.35 8.08
N VAL A 92 5.91 -1.53 7.18
CA VAL A 92 7.34 -1.17 7.20
C VAL A 92 7.52 0.33 7.24
N VAL A 93 8.31 0.82 8.21
CA VAL A 93 8.74 2.22 8.30
C VAL A 93 10.18 2.35 7.84
N MET A 94 10.39 3.14 6.80
CA MET A 94 11.69 3.39 6.18
C MET A 94 12.07 4.86 6.34
N SER A 95 13.33 5.12 6.67
CA SER A 95 13.86 6.49 6.78
C SER A 95 14.66 6.86 5.54
N TYR A 96 14.30 7.97 4.91
CA TYR A 96 15.00 8.55 3.77
C TYR A 96 15.45 9.98 4.11
N LYS A 97 16.37 10.53 3.32
CA LYS A 97 16.82 11.93 3.49
C LYS A 97 15.69 12.95 3.38
N HIS A 98 14.62 12.61 2.63
CA HIS A 98 13.47 13.46 2.37
C HIS A 98 12.26 13.16 3.27
N GLY A 99 12.44 12.38 4.32
CA GLY A 99 11.39 12.05 5.31
C GLY A 99 11.18 10.55 5.50
N ASN A 100 10.29 10.21 6.44
CA ASN A 100 9.98 8.81 6.72
C ASN A 100 8.80 8.35 5.86
N THR A 101 8.93 7.16 5.29
CA THR A 101 7.91 6.52 4.46
C THR A 101 7.37 5.30 5.19
N VAL A 102 6.06 5.16 5.23
CA VAL A 102 5.42 3.92 5.69
C VAL A 102 4.90 3.13 4.49
N CYS A 103 5.18 1.83 4.47
CA CYS A 103 4.61 0.86 3.54
C CYS A 103 3.49 0.12 4.25
N VAL A 104 2.25 0.31 3.77
CA VAL A 104 1.04 -0.24 4.37
C VAL A 104 0.44 -1.35 3.53
N SER A 105 -0.26 -2.26 4.20
CA SER A 105 -1.04 -3.33 3.62
C SER A 105 -2.46 -2.85 3.31
N THR A 106 -3.13 -3.53 2.39
CA THR A 106 -4.53 -3.24 2.02
C THR A 106 -5.45 -4.44 2.15
N GLN A 107 -4.89 -5.61 2.37
CA GLN A 107 -5.61 -6.87 2.50
C GLN A 107 -4.90 -7.79 3.50
N VAL A 108 -5.62 -8.74 4.06
CA VAL A 108 -5.06 -9.89 4.76
C VAL A 108 -4.83 -10.98 3.73
N GLY A 109 -3.55 -11.14 3.29
CA GLY A 109 -3.20 -11.99 2.15
C GLY A 109 -3.49 -11.31 0.79
N CYS A 110 -3.26 -12.02 -0.31
CA CYS A 110 -3.45 -11.50 -1.66
C CYS A 110 -3.84 -12.62 -2.63
N ARG A 111 -4.82 -12.41 -3.49
CA ARG A 111 -5.26 -13.41 -4.48
C ARG A 111 -4.59 -13.31 -5.85
N GLN A 112 -3.71 -12.31 -6.06
CA GLN A 112 -3.14 -12.05 -7.39
C GLN A 112 -2.14 -13.13 -7.85
N GLY A 113 -1.58 -13.91 -6.93
CA GLY A 113 -0.79 -15.10 -7.25
C GLY A 113 0.59 -14.82 -7.85
N CYS A 114 1.15 -13.63 -7.68
CA CYS A 114 2.48 -13.28 -8.21
C CYS A 114 3.53 -14.27 -7.68
N ALA A 115 4.22 -14.98 -8.58
CA ALA A 115 5.08 -16.11 -8.25
C ALA A 115 6.39 -15.73 -7.51
N PHE A 116 6.69 -14.44 -7.42
CA PHE A 116 7.84 -13.89 -6.70
C PHE A 116 7.47 -13.26 -5.36
N CYS A 117 6.19 -13.26 -4.96
CA CYS A 117 5.69 -12.49 -3.81
C CYS A 117 5.17 -13.39 -2.70
N ALA A 118 5.73 -13.25 -1.50
CA ALA A 118 5.30 -14.00 -0.32
C ALA A 118 3.87 -13.65 0.16
N SER A 119 3.35 -12.47 -0.19
CA SER A 119 2.00 -12.03 0.19
C SER A 119 0.88 -12.88 -0.41
N THR A 120 1.17 -13.66 -1.46
CA THR A 120 0.19 -14.55 -2.11
C THR A 120 0.07 -15.92 -1.45
N ILE A 121 1.01 -16.25 -0.56
CA ILE A 121 1.03 -17.53 0.14
C ILE A 121 -0.17 -17.61 1.09
N GLY A 122 -1.03 -18.59 0.89
CA GLY A 122 -2.28 -18.74 1.65
C GLY A 122 -3.48 -17.93 1.12
N GLY A 123 -3.31 -17.24 -0.02
CA GLY A 123 -4.38 -16.51 -0.71
C GLY A 123 -4.91 -15.30 0.05
N LEU A 124 -6.08 -14.81 -0.39
CA LEU A 124 -6.80 -13.69 0.23
C LEU A 124 -7.74 -14.19 1.32
N VAL A 125 -7.69 -13.59 2.49
CA VAL A 125 -8.68 -13.80 3.56
C VAL A 125 -9.79 -12.76 3.48
N ARG A 126 -9.41 -11.48 3.56
CA ARG A 126 -10.32 -10.34 3.43
C ARG A 126 -9.60 -9.04 3.05
N CYS A 127 -10.36 -8.08 2.61
CA CYS A 127 -9.91 -6.70 2.48
C CYS A 127 -9.76 -6.05 3.87
N LEU A 128 -8.83 -5.10 4.01
CA LEU A 128 -8.75 -4.24 5.18
C LEU A 128 -9.82 -3.15 5.08
N GLU A 129 -10.39 -2.80 6.23
CA GLU A 129 -11.27 -1.64 6.36
C GLU A 129 -10.46 -0.33 6.36
N PRO A 130 -11.07 0.84 6.06
CA PRO A 130 -10.34 2.10 5.97
C PRO A 130 -9.57 2.46 7.24
N HIS A 131 -10.16 2.19 8.42
CA HIS A 131 -9.49 2.43 9.69
C HIS A 131 -8.27 1.56 9.90
N GLU A 132 -8.29 0.29 9.46
CA GLU A 132 -7.16 -0.63 9.62
C GLU A 132 -5.93 -0.14 8.84
N ILE A 133 -6.13 0.33 7.60
CA ILE A 133 -5.04 0.93 6.79
C ILE A 133 -4.54 2.24 7.42
N LEU A 134 -5.46 3.04 7.97
CA LEU A 134 -5.11 4.30 8.64
C LEU A 134 -4.34 4.03 9.95
N GLU A 135 -4.71 3.00 10.68
CA GLU A 135 -4.06 2.55 11.91
C GLU A 135 -2.63 2.09 11.68
N GLU A 136 -2.32 1.42 10.57
CA GLU A 136 -0.95 1.10 10.20
C GLU A 136 -0.07 2.36 10.12
N VAL A 137 -0.56 3.45 9.54
CA VAL A 137 0.16 4.73 9.45
C VAL A 137 0.29 5.36 10.83
N MET A 138 -0.82 5.50 11.53
CA MET A 138 -0.94 6.21 12.80
C MET A 138 -0.11 5.57 13.91
N PHE A 139 -0.32 4.27 14.13
CA PHE A 139 0.36 3.57 15.22
C PHE A 139 1.83 3.30 14.93
N SER A 140 2.21 3.15 13.66
CA SER A 140 3.64 3.14 13.28
C SER A 140 4.31 4.47 13.59
N GLN A 141 3.63 5.61 13.40
CA GLN A 141 4.16 6.92 13.79
C GLN A 141 4.28 7.06 15.30
N ILE A 142 3.25 6.67 16.05
CA ILE A 142 3.22 6.76 17.52
C ILE A 142 4.32 5.88 18.13
N ASP A 143 4.38 4.60 17.77
CA ASP A 143 5.32 3.64 18.35
C ASP A 143 6.79 3.89 17.95
N SER A 144 7.04 4.32 16.71
CA SER A 144 8.41 4.62 16.25
C SER A 144 8.90 5.99 16.70
N GLY A 145 8.03 6.92 17.11
CA GLY A 145 8.34 8.32 17.35
C GLY A 145 8.78 9.09 16.10
N LYS A 146 8.64 8.50 14.89
CA LYS A 146 9.04 9.08 13.62
C LYS A 146 7.84 9.69 12.92
N GLN A 147 7.88 10.99 12.63
CA GLN A 147 6.84 11.62 11.80
C GLN A 147 6.82 10.98 10.40
N ILE A 148 5.70 10.40 10.02
CA ILE A 148 5.49 9.84 8.69
C ILE A 148 5.13 10.97 7.73
N SER A 149 5.88 11.09 6.64
CA SER A 149 5.66 12.09 5.60
C SER A 149 5.20 11.49 4.27
N ASN A 150 5.45 10.21 4.04
CA ASN A 150 5.09 9.54 2.79
C ASN A 150 4.45 8.18 3.07
N ILE A 151 3.52 7.78 2.20
CA ILE A 151 2.84 6.48 2.27
C ILE A 151 3.02 5.76 0.94
N VAL A 152 3.34 4.46 0.99
CA VAL A 152 3.30 3.59 -0.18
C VAL A 152 2.37 2.41 0.11
N LEU A 153 1.33 2.23 -0.71
CA LEU A 153 0.43 1.08 -0.64
C LEU A 153 1.06 -0.06 -1.46
N MET A 154 2.13 -0.64 -0.90
CA MET A 154 2.97 -1.68 -1.52
C MET A 154 3.21 -2.85 -0.57
N GLY A 155 2.44 -2.93 0.51
CA GLY A 155 2.44 -4.02 1.47
C GLY A 155 1.64 -5.23 1.00
N ILE A 156 0.98 -5.93 1.90
CA ILE A 156 0.18 -7.10 1.60
C ILE A 156 -1.13 -6.67 0.93
N GLY A 157 -1.43 -7.27 -0.24
CA GLY A 157 -2.69 -7.06 -0.95
C GLY A 157 -2.56 -6.28 -2.25
N GLU A 158 -3.68 -6.18 -2.96
CA GLU A 158 -3.87 -5.37 -4.17
C GLU A 158 -4.83 -4.20 -3.85
N PRO A 159 -4.34 -2.96 -3.85
CA PRO A 159 -5.18 -1.80 -3.49
C PRO A 159 -6.43 -1.63 -4.34
N LEU A 160 -6.37 -1.88 -5.65
CA LEU A 160 -7.53 -1.73 -6.53
C LEU A 160 -8.55 -2.87 -6.39
N ASP A 161 -8.16 -3.98 -5.77
CA ASP A 161 -9.08 -5.06 -5.37
C ASP A 161 -9.87 -4.71 -4.09
N ASN A 162 -9.34 -3.76 -3.31
CA ASN A 162 -9.98 -3.15 -2.14
C ASN A 162 -10.35 -1.67 -2.40
N PHE A 163 -10.82 -1.35 -3.59
CA PHE A 163 -10.92 0.02 -4.12
C PHE A 163 -11.64 0.99 -3.19
N ASP A 164 -12.87 0.66 -2.76
CA ASP A 164 -13.71 1.61 -2.01
C ASP A 164 -13.12 1.93 -0.63
N ASN A 165 -12.58 0.92 0.07
CA ASN A 165 -11.91 1.13 1.36
C ASN A 165 -10.60 1.91 1.21
N VAL A 166 -9.83 1.65 0.15
CA VAL A 166 -8.59 2.40 -0.15
C VAL A 166 -8.91 3.86 -0.46
N VAL A 167 -9.94 4.14 -1.27
CA VAL A 167 -10.36 5.53 -1.53
C VAL A 167 -10.77 6.23 -0.24
N LYS A 168 -11.56 5.56 0.60
CA LYS A 168 -11.95 6.10 1.90
C LYS A 168 -10.75 6.35 2.83
N PHE A 169 -9.79 5.44 2.86
CA PHE A 169 -8.52 5.65 3.58
C PHE A 169 -7.77 6.88 3.06
N LEU A 170 -7.69 7.06 1.74
CA LEU A 170 -7.03 8.24 1.14
C LEU A 170 -7.70 9.56 1.56
N GLU A 171 -9.03 9.58 1.62
CA GLU A 171 -9.78 10.75 2.12
C GLU A 171 -9.47 11.02 3.61
N LEU A 172 -9.48 9.99 4.45
CA LEU A 172 -9.21 10.10 5.88
C LEU A 172 -7.78 10.57 6.19
N VAL A 173 -6.78 9.97 5.55
CA VAL A 173 -5.36 10.28 5.81
C VAL A 173 -4.96 11.67 5.30
N ASN A 174 -5.65 12.16 4.26
CA ASN A 174 -5.42 13.50 3.71
C ASN A 174 -6.21 14.61 4.43
N HIS A 175 -7.21 14.24 5.25
CA HIS A 175 -8.10 15.22 5.87
C HIS A 175 -7.34 16.24 6.74
N PRO A 176 -7.62 17.56 6.61
CA PRO A 176 -6.87 18.63 7.31
C PRO A 176 -6.96 18.58 8.84
N ASP A 177 -8.04 18.04 9.40
CA ASP A 177 -8.23 17.84 10.84
C ASP A 177 -7.76 16.45 11.33
N GLY A 178 -7.23 15.58 10.44
CA GLY A 178 -6.68 14.24 10.73
C GLY A 178 -5.16 14.20 10.70
N ILE A 179 -4.58 13.11 10.13
CA ILE A 179 -3.11 12.93 10.00
C ILE A 179 -2.51 13.94 9.02
N LYS A 180 -3.27 14.36 8.01
CA LYS A 180 -2.93 15.43 7.07
C LYS A 180 -1.73 15.12 6.17
N ILE A 181 -1.62 13.90 5.66
CA ILE A 181 -0.62 13.55 4.65
C ILE A 181 -1.18 13.89 3.27
N GLY A 182 -0.50 14.79 2.54
CA GLY A 182 -0.95 15.24 1.22
C GLY A 182 -0.88 14.14 0.15
N MET A 183 -1.82 14.13 -0.81
CA MET A 183 -1.90 13.11 -1.86
C MET A 183 -0.61 12.95 -2.67
N ARG A 184 0.18 14.01 -2.87
CA ARG A 184 1.48 13.95 -3.58
C ARG A 184 2.55 13.14 -2.85
N HIS A 185 2.33 12.86 -1.58
CA HIS A 185 3.18 12.04 -0.72
C HIS A 185 2.71 10.58 -0.64
N ILE A 186 1.70 10.21 -1.44
CA ILE A 186 1.13 8.87 -1.45
C ILE A 186 1.38 8.21 -2.81
N SER A 187 1.90 6.99 -2.77
CA SER A 187 2.07 6.12 -3.93
C SER A 187 1.12 4.93 -3.80
N LEU A 188 0.19 4.78 -4.73
CA LEU A 188 -0.68 3.62 -4.84
C LEU A 188 -0.10 2.68 -5.89
N SER A 189 0.21 1.44 -5.48
CA SER A 189 0.70 0.42 -6.41
C SER A 189 -0.41 -0.55 -6.78
N THR A 190 -0.43 -0.98 -8.05
CA THR A 190 -1.38 -1.97 -8.52
C THR A 190 -0.76 -2.94 -9.52
N CYS A 191 -1.21 -4.18 -9.51
CA CYS A 191 -0.86 -5.17 -10.53
C CYS A 191 -1.53 -4.91 -11.88
N GLY A 192 -2.42 -3.92 -11.97
CA GLY A 192 -3.11 -3.54 -13.20
C GLY A 192 -4.52 -4.10 -13.31
N ILE A 193 -5.37 -3.85 -12.31
CA ILE A 193 -6.84 -4.10 -12.42
C ILE A 193 -7.43 -3.00 -13.29
N THR A 194 -7.39 -3.20 -14.62
CA THR A 194 -7.70 -2.20 -15.65
C THR A 194 -9.09 -1.60 -15.50
N GLU A 195 -10.07 -2.37 -15.06
CA GLU A 195 -11.47 -1.95 -14.85
C GLU A 195 -11.62 -0.85 -13.78
N LYS A 196 -10.60 -0.64 -12.96
CA LYS A 196 -10.59 0.38 -11.91
C LYS A 196 -9.84 1.66 -12.28
N PHE A 197 -9.07 1.66 -13.38
CA PHE A 197 -8.24 2.82 -13.77
C PHE A 197 -9.10 4.05 -14.08
N ASP A 198 -10.16 3.90 -14.87
CA ASP A 198 -11.02 5.02 -15.23
C ASP A 198 -11.72 5.61 -13.99
N LYS A 199 -12.20 4.75 -13.08
CA LYS A 199 -12.77 5.19 -11.80
C LYS A 199 -11.75 5.93 -10.92
N LEU A 200 -10.52 5.41 -10.86
CA LEU A 200 -9.44 6.08 -10.11
C LEU A 200 -9.09 7.44 -10.72
N ALA A 201 -9.07 7.53 -12.06
CA ALA A 201 -8.81 8.77 -12.78
C ALA A 201 -9.92 9.82 -12.56
N GLU A 202 -11.18 9.40 -12.41
CA GLU A 202 -12.33 10.28 -12.11
C GLU A 202 -12.20 10.99 -10.77
N LEU A 203 -11.57 10.36 -9.79
CA LEU A 203 -11.33 10.97 -8.48
C LEU A 203 -10.32 12.12 -8.52
N ASN A 204 -9.58 12.27 -9.61
CA ASN A 204 -8.56 13.32 -9.84
C ASN A 204 -7.60 13.50 -8.65
N LEU A 205 -7.23 12.41 -8.03
CA LEU A 205 -6.28 12.40 -6.91
C LEU A 205 -4.87 12.74 -7.40
N GLN A 206 -4.16 13.56 -6.63
CA GLN A 206 -2.80 13.99 -6.97
C GLN A 206 -1.73 12.99 -6.49
N LEU A 207 -2.09 11.72 -6.28
CA LEU A 207 -1.17 10.66 -5.88
C LEU A 207 -0.26 10.20 -7.04
N THR A 208 0.76 9.41 -6.73
CA THR A 208 1.56 8.69 -7.72
C THR A 208 0.93 7.31 -7.94
N LEU A 209 0.58 7.01 -9.19
CA LEU A 209 0.16 5.65 -9.56
C LEU A 209 1.40 4.85 -9.97
N SER A 210 1.69 3.80 -9.20
CA SER A 210 2.73 2.81 -9.50
C SER A 210 2.08 1.56 -10.09
N VAL A 211 2.51 1.15 -11.27
CA VAL A 211 1.98 -0.05 -11.93
C VAL A 211 3.04 -1.15 -11.86
N SER A 212 2.72 -2.23 -11.18
CA SER A 212 3.53 -3.45 -11.11
C SER A 212 3.49 -4.15 -12.49
N LEU A 213 4.35 -3.69 -13.40
CA LEU A 213 4.43 -4.23 -14.76
C LEU A 213 5.21 -5.54 -14.77
N HIS A 214 6.44 -5.53 -14.26
CA HIS A 214 7.36 -6.64 -14.05
C HIS A 214 7.77 -7.45 -15.30
N ALA A 215 7.05 -7.34 -16.40
CA ALA A 215 7.47 -7.83 -17.73
C ALA A 215 6.78 -7.00 -18.81
N PRO A 216 7.45 -6.72 -19.95
CA PRO A 216 6.93 -5.83 -20.99
C PRO A 216 6.07 -6.55 -22.03
N ASP A 217 5.92 -7.88 -21.93
CA ASP A 217 5.18 -8.75 -22.83
C ASP A 217 4.29 -9.74 -22.06
N ASP A 218 3.27 -10.26 -22.73
CA ASP A 218 2.27 -11.14 -22.11
C ASP A 218 2.83 -12.52 -21.75
N GLU A 219 3.74 -13.06 -22.54
CA GLU A 219 4.31 -14.38 -22.30
C GLU A 219 5.07 -14.39 -20.98
N THR A 220 6.00 -13.45 -20.81
CA THR A 220 6.83 -13.34 -19.61
C THR A 220 5.98 -12.91 -18.41
N ARG A 221 5.08 -11.94 -18.62
CA ARG A 221 4.23 -11.42 -17.54
C ARG A 221 3.31 -12.49 -16.98
N SER A 222 2.67 -13.28 -17.83
CA SER A 222 1.75 -14.35 -17.39
C SER A 222 2.46 -15.46 -16.62
N LYS A 223 3.76 -15.72 -16.90
CA LYS A 223 4.56 -16.70 -16.14
C LYS A 223 4.82 -16.27 -14.69
N ILE A 224 4.93 -14.96 -14.43
CA ILE A 224 5.29 -14.42 -13.09
C ILE A 224 4.12 -13.74 -12.38
N MET A 225 3.12 -13.29 -13.15
CA MET A 225 1.94 -12.58 -12.65
C MET A 225 0.64 -13.12 -13.27
N PRO A 226 -0.05 -14.06 -12.63
CA PRO A 226 -1.33 -14.59 -13.14
C PRO A 226 -2.40 -13.53 -13.36
N ALA A 227 -2.31 -12.37 -12.70
CA ALA A 227 -3.18 -11.21 -12.92
C ALA A 227 -3.20 -10.71 -14.39
N ASN A 228 -2.20 -11.11 -15.21
CA ASN A 228 -2.14 -10.82 -16.63
C ASN A 228 -3.16 -11.61 -17.48
N HIS A 229 -3.65 -12.74 -16.97
CA HIS A 229 -4.61 -13.54 -17.70
C HIS A 229 -5.92 -12.76 -17.90
N GLY A 230 -6.31 -12.60 -19.17
CA GLY A 230 -7.52 -11.88 -19.57
C GLY A 230 -7.40 -10.34 -19.66
N ARG A 231 -6.20 -9.77 -19.38
CA ARG A 231 -6.00 -8.31 -19.38
C ARG A 231 -4.71 -7.89 -20.07
N GLY A 232 -4.10 -8.50 -20.89
CA GLY A 232 -2.84 -8.27 -21.61
C GLY A 232 -2.06 -6.96 -21.34
N VAL A 233 -0.79 -6.96 -21.65
CA VAL A 233 0.08 -5.79 -21.47
C VAL A 233 -0.39 -4.60 -22.32
N ASP A 234 -0.90 -4.84 -23.53
CA ASP A 234 -1.35 -3.75 -24.41
C ASP A 234 -2.55 -3.03 -23.81
N GLU A 235 -3.54 -3.75 -23.30
CA GLU A 235 -4.69 -3.14 -22.60
C GLU A 235 -4.24 -2.32 -21.38
N LEU A 236 -3.30 -2.87 -20.61
CA LEU A 236 -2.73 -2.16 -19.46
C LEU A 236 -2.05 -0.85 -19.88
N MET A 237 -1.29 -0.85 -21.00
CA MET A 237 -0.66 0.36 -21.54
C MET A 237 -1.69 1.41 -21.94
N GLU A 238 -2.78 1.01 -22.59
CA GLU A 238 -3.87 1.92 -22.97
C GLU A 238 -4.55 2.52 -21.74
N CYS A 239 -4.81 1.71 -20.70
CA CYS A 239 -5.36 2.22 -19.44
C CYS A 239 -4.42 3.21 -18.76
N CYS A 240 -3.12 2.91 -18.71
CA CYS A 240 -2.10 3.81 -18.17
C CYS A 240 -2.06 5.14 -18.94
N ARG A 241 -2.13 5.09 -20.26
CA ARG A 241 -2.12 6.28 -21.11
C ARG A 241 -3.36 7.14 -20.87
N ARG A 242 -4.57 6.56 -20.86
CA ARG A 242 -5.80 7.29 -20.53
C ARG A 242 -5.75 7.92 -19.14
N TYR A 243 -5.22 7.19 -18.14
CA TYR A 243 -5.04 7.72 -16.79
C TYR A 243 -4.12 8.95 -16.80
N TYR A 244 -2.96 8.87 -17.48
CA TYR A 244 -2.02 9.99 -17.61
C TYR A 244 -2.66 11.19 -18.31
N GLU A 245 -3.33 10.98 -19.44
CA GLU A 245 -3.99 12.04 -20.21
C GLU A 245 -5.08 12.76 -19.39
N LYS A 246 -5.85 12.00 -18.58
CA LYS A 246 -6.93 12.55 -17.76
C LYS A 246 -6.43 13.30 -16.51
N THR A 247 -5.39 12.79 -15.86
CA THR A 247 -4.94 13.31 -14.56
C THR A 247 -3.71 14.23 -14.65
N GLY A 248 -2.95 14.18 -15.74
CA GLY A 248 -1.64 14.81 -15.87
C GLY A 248 -0.57 14.24 -14.92
N ARG A 249 -0.87 13.11 -14.24
CA ARG A 249 0.03 12.52 -13.25
C ARG A 249 0.87 11.42 -13.85
N ARG A 250 2.20 11.58 -13.79
CA ARG A 250 3.15 10.59 -14.28
C ARG A 250 2.97 9.24 -13.55
N ILE A 251 2.95 8.17 -14.34
CA ILE A 251 2.92 6.79 -13.83
C ILE A 251 4.35 6.31 -13.60
N SER A 252 4.54 5.48 -12.57
CA SER A 252 5.77 4.73 -12.34
C SER A 252 5.53 3.25 -12.68
N PHE A 253 6.36 2.66 -13.54
CA PHE A 253 6.39 1.22 -13.76
C PHE A 253 7.35 0.58 -12.77
N GLU A 254 6.82 -0.23 -11.87
CA GLU A 254 7.60 -1.07 -10.99
C GLU A 254 8.03 -2.32 -11.76
N TYR A 255 9.32 -2.62 -11.76
CA TYR A 255 9.89 -3.72 -12.54
C TYR A 255 10.89 -4.52 -11.70
N ILE A 256 10.47 -5.68 -11.23
CA ILE A 256 11.33 -6.60 -10.49
C ILE A 256 12.32 -7.27 -11.44
N MET A 257 13.60 -7.31 -11.08
CA MET A 257 14.66 -7.89 -11.91
C MET A 257 14.90 -9.36 -11.52
N ILE A 258 14.49 -10.29 -12.37
CA ILE A 258 14.54 -11.74 -12.15
C ILE A 258 15.52 -12.36 -13.18
N ASP A 259 16.57 -13.00 -12.67
CA ASP A 259 17.63 -13.59 -13.49
C ASP A 259 17.10 -14.61 -14.50
N GLY A 260 17.46 -14.43 -15.78
CA GLY A 260 17.08 -15.29 -16.89
C GLY A 260 15.58 -15.30 -17.23
N VAL A 261 14.77 -14.42 -16.63
CA VAL A 261 13.32 -14.37 -16.88
C VAL A 261 12.92 -13.10 -17.60
N ASN A 262 13.23 -11.93 -17.05
CA ASN A 262 12.79 -10.64 -17.56
C ASN A 262 13.92 -9.59 -17.66
N ASP A 263 15.18 -10.00 -17.52
CA ASP A 263 16.36 -9.13 -17.43
C ASP A 263 17.23 -9.09 -18.68
N THR A 264 16.72 -9.57 -19.82
CA THR A 264 17.46 -9.55 -21.09
C THR A 264 17.42 -8.18 -21.77
N GLN A 265 18.35 -7.94 -22.70
CA GLN A 265 18.36 -6.73 -23.53
C GLN A 265 17.03 -6.53 -24.29
N CYS A 266 16.46 -7.60 -24.86
CA CYS A 266 15.17 -7.54 -25.55
C CYS A 266 14.03 -7.04 -24.64
N HIS A 267 14.01 -7.51 -23.38
CA HIS A 267 13.04 -7.00 -22.38
C HIS A 267 13.27 -5.52 -22.10
N ALA A 268 14.52 -5.05 -21.97
CA ALA A 268 14.83 -3.64 -21.75
C ALA A 268 14.38 -2.74 -22.91
N GLU A 269 14.63 -3.18 -24.17
CA GLU A 269 14.21 -2.46 -25.37
C GLU A 269 12.67 -2.39 -25.48
N LEU A 270 11.96 -3.48 -25.20
CA LEU A 270 10.50 -3.51 -25.23
C LEU A 270 9.91 -2.66 -24.08
N LEU A 271 10.49 -2.77 -22.88
CA LEU A 271 10.10 -1.91 -21.74
C LEU A 271 10.29 -0.43 -22.07
N SER A 272 11.39 -0.08 -22.75
CA SER A 272 11.64 1.30 -23.19
C SER A 272 10.54 1.81 -24.12
N LYS A 273 10.06 0.98 -25.06
CA LYS A 273 8.95 1.33 -25.96
C LYS A 273 7.67 1.56 -25.16
N ARG A 274 7.34 0.66 -24.21
CA ARG A 274 6.16 0.75 -23.36
C ARG A 274 6.20 2.02 -22.47
N ALA A 275 7.34 2.25 -21.82
CA ALA A 275 7.52 3.42 -20.95
C ALA A 275 7.38 4.75 -21.70
N ARG A 276 7.96 4.85 -22.89
CA ARG A 276 7.82 6.05 -23.75
C ARG A 276 6.41 6.26 -24.25
N TYR A 277 5.71 5.17 -24.60
CA TYR A 277 4.32 5.24 -25.06
C TYR A 277 3.39 5.88 -24.00
N VAL A 278 3.60 5.56 -22.74
CA VAL A 278 2.82 6.09 -21.60
C VAL A 278 3.40 7.40 -21.06
N GLY A 279 4.68 7.69 -21.28
CA GLY A 279 5.41 8.74 -20.57
C GLY A 279 5.77 8.35 -19.15
N ALA A 280 5.95 7.06 -18.87
CA ALA A 280 6.17 6.53 -17.55
C ALA A 280 7.64 6.63 -17.11
N HIS A 281 7.83 6.72 -15.78
CA HIS A 281 9.11 6.44 -15.12
C HIS A 281 9.24 4.93 -14.89
N VAL A 282 10.46 4.40 -14.94
CA VAL A 282 10.72 2.99 -14.59
C VAL A 282 11.48 2.92 -13.28
N ASN A 283 10.97 2.13 -12.35
CA ASN A 283 11.60 1.83 -11.08
C ASN A 283 12.01 0.36 -11.05
N LEU A 284 13.30 0.08 -11.25
CA LEU A 284 13.85 -1.26 -11.21
C LEU A 284 14.02 -1.71 -9.76
N ILE A 285 13.47 -2.86 -9.44
CA ILE A 285 13.52 -3.46 -8.11
C ILE A 285 14.44 -4.68 -8.17
N PRO A 286 15.65 -4.62 -7.61
CA PRO A 286 16.45 -5.82 -7.42
C PRO A 286 15.63 -6.84 -6.62
N MET A 287 15.42 -8.03 -7.15
CA MET A 287 14.62 -9.05 -6.48
C MET A 287 15.20 -9.38 -5.10
N ASN A 288 14.32 -9.50 -4.12
CA ASN A 288 14.69 -10.00 -2.80
C ASN A 288 14.42 -11.50 -2.73
N HIS A 289 15.26 -12.21 -1.99
CA HIS A 289 15.08 -13.65 -1.81
C HIS A 289 13.78 -13.92 -1.03
N VAL A 290 12.99 -14.85 -1.54
CA VAL A 290 11.80 -15.42 -0.89
C VAL A 290 12.01 -16.92 -0.88
N GLU A 291 12.03 -17.55 0.30
CA GLU A 291 12.37 -18.98 0.45
C GLU A 291 11.52 -19.91 -0.44
N GLU A 292 10.24 -19.57 -0.59
CA GLU A 292 9.29 -20.37 -1.38
C GLU A 292 9.36 -20.06 -2.89
N SER A 293 10.13 -19.06 -3.31
CA SER A 293 10.27 -18.68 -4.70
C SER A 293 11.43 -19.43 -5.38
N ARG A 294 11.14 -19.98 -6.55
CA ARG A 294 12.18 -20.61 -7.41
C ARG A 294 13.04 -19.59 -8.18
N PHE A 295 12.69 -18.33 -8.14
CA PHE A 295 13.36 -17.27 -8.87
C PHE A 295 14.59 -16.76 -8.14
N GLN A 296 15.58 -16.30 -8.93
CA GLN A 296 16.82 -15.73 -8.44
C GLN A 296 16.94 -14.25 -8.81
N PRO A 297 17.58 -13.43 -7.98
CA PRO A 297 17.84 -12.03 -8.31
C PRO A 297 18.83 -11.89 -9.45
N SER A 298 18.56 -10.96 -10.35
CA SER A 298 19.50 -10.59 -11.42
C SER A 298 20.83 -10.08 -10.86
N THR A 299 21.94 -10.35 -11.56
CA THR A 299 23.25 -9.86 -11.18
C THR A 299 23.35 -8.33 -11.30
N GLN A 300 24.26 -7.71 -10.57
CA GLN A 300 24.52 -6.27 -10.69
C GLN A 300 24.96 -5.87 -12.09
N GLY A 301 25.63 -6.77 -12.82
CA GLY A 301 26.01 -6.58 -14.21
C GLY A 301 24.79 -6.48 -15.13
N HIS A 302 23.83 -7.42 -15.00
CA HIS A 302 22.57 -7.40 -15.76
C HIS A 302 21.75 -6.14 -15.45
N ILE A 303 21.63 -5.76 -14.16
CA ILE A 303 20.90 -4.55 -13.78
C ILE A 303 21.53 -3.29 -14.41
N LYS A 304 22.87 -3.15 -14.39
CA LYS A 304 23.55 -2.01 -15.02
C LYS A 304 23.38 -1.98 -16.52
N ALA A 305 23.47 -3.13 -17.20
CA ALA A 305 23.24 -3.23 -18.64
C ALA A 305 21.79 -2.85 -19.00
N PHE A 306 20.82 -3.32 -18.23
CA PHE A 306 19.40 -3.02 -18.38
C PHE A 306 19.11 -1.53 -18.20
N VAL A 307 19.68 -0.90 -17.16
CA VAL A 307 19.60 0.55 -16.93
C VAL A 307 20.11 1.32 -18.12
N LYS A 308 21.30 0.94 -18.62
CA LYS A 308 21.92 1.61 -19.79
C LYS A 308 21.00 1.57 -21.01
N VAL A 309 20.38 0.43 -21.32
CA VAL A 309 19.44 0.33 -22.46
C VAL A 309 18.24 1.26 -22.28
N LEU A 310 17.68 1.35 -21.05
CA LEU A 310 16.57 2.28 -20.77
C LEU A 310 16.99 3.74 -20.96
N GLU A 311 18.14 4.14 -20.41
CA GLU A 311 18.67 5.51 -20.51
C GLU A 311 19.01 5.88 -21.96
N ASP A 312 19.69 4.99 -22.71
CA ASP A 312 20.02 5.18 -24.12
C ASP A 312 18.76 5.35 -25.00
N ASN A 313 17.62 4.79 -24.56
CA ASN A 313 16.31 4.97 -25.18
C ASN A 313 15.49 6.14 -24.61
N GLY A 314 16.09 7.01 -23.77
CA GLY A 314 15.45 8.22 -23.25
C GLY A 314 14.41 7.95 -22.16
N VAL A 315 14.45 6.82 -21.47
CA VAL A 315 13.56 6.48 -20.36
C VAL A 315 14.18 6.88 -19.03
N ASN A 316 13.45 7.65 -18.22
CA ASN A 316 13.87 7.93 -16.85
C ASN A 316 13.79 6.65 -16.02
N VAL A 317 14.90 6.21 -15.47
CA VAL A 317 15.00 4.99 -14.69
C VAL A 317 15.64 5.24 -13.33
N THR A 318 15.18 4.53 -12.30
CA THR A 318 15.82 4.45 -11.00
C THR A 318 15.97 2.99 -10.60
N VAL A 319 17.02 2.69 -9.84
CA VAL A 319 17.18 1.38 -9.19
C VAL A 319 16.86 1.55 -7.71
N ARG A 320 15.85 0.83 -7.24
CA ARG A 320 15.38 0.92 -5.86
C ARG A 320 16.46 0.45 -4.88
N ARG A 321 16.69 1.23 -3.85
CA ARG A 321 17.58 0.84 -2.76
C ARG A 321 16.96 -0.32 -1.97
N LYS A 322 17.76 -1.31 -1.66
CA LYS A 322 17.36 -2.40 -0.77
C LYS A 322 17.42 -1.89 0.68
N LEU A 323 16.32 -1.93 1.38
CA LEU A 323 16.20 -1.53 2.79
C LEU A 323 15.58 -2.69 3.59
N GLY A 324 15.97 -2.81 4.88
CA GLY A 324 15.43 -3.82 5.78
C GLY A 324 15.70 -5.26 5.36
N GLY A 325 16.78 -5.52 4.64
CA GLY A 325 17.10 -6.85 4.14
C GLY A 325 17.36 -7.88 5.24
N ASP A 326 17.88 -7.45 6.39
CA ASP A 326 18.17 -8.27 7.57
C ASP A 326 16.92 -8.59 8.42
N VAL A 327 15.80 -7.92 8.15
CA VAL A 327 14.52 -8.13 8.84
C VAL A 327 13.39 -8.53 7.88
N GLU A 328 13.73 -8.99 6.67
CA GLU A 328 12.76 -9.38 5.63
C GLU A 328 11.67 -8.31 5.39
N ALA A 329 12.06 -7.03 5.38
CA ALA A 329 11.16 -5.90 5.21
C ALA A 329 11.10 -5.37 3.78
N SER A 330 11.75 -6.03 2.83
CA SER A 330 11.82 -5.59 1.44
C SER A 330 10.59 -6.02 0.64
N CYS A 331 10.37 -5.36 -0.51
CA CYS A 331 9.24 -5.68 -1.39
C CYS A 331 9.20 -7.17 -1.78
N GLY A 332 8.00 -7.74 -1.74
CA GLY A 332 7.74 -9.15 -2.02
C GLY A 332 7.97 -10.09 -0.83
N GLN A 333 8.58 -9.62 0.28
CA GLN A 333 8.88 -10.44 1.45
C GLN A 333 7.80 -10.41 2.54
N LEU A 334 6.90 -9.41 2.51
CA LEU A 334 5.83 -9.30 3.50
C LEU A 334 4.83 -10.44 3.34
N ARG A 335 4.53 -11.10 4.45
CA ARG A 335 3.67 -12.29 4.46
C ARG A 335 2.68 -12.25 5.61
N ARG A 336 1.57 -12.95 5.43
CA ARG A 336 0.66 -13.26 6.51
C ARG A 336 1.33 -14.29 7.43
N LYS A 337 1.76 -13.89 8.63
CA LYS A 337 2.17 -14.85 9.66
C LYS A 337 0.93 -15.32 10.43
N MET A 338 0.56 -16.57 10.26
CA MET A 338 -0.45 -17.21 11.14
C MET A 338 0.18 -17.40 12.53
N GLN A 339 -0.54 -17.02 13.58
CA GLN A 339 -0.14 -17.44 14.93
C GLN A 339 -0.11 -18.98 14.97
N LYS A 340 1.03 -19.56 15.36
CA LYS A 340 1.10 -20.97 15.70
C LYS A 340 0.25 -21.18 16.96
N GLY A 341 -1.01 -21.54 16.80
CA GLY A 341 -1.91 -21.74 17.96
C GLY A 341 -3.37 -22.05 17.65
N ASN A 342 -3.90 -21.65 16.50
CA ASN A 342 -5.29 -21.96 16.14
C ASN A 342 -5.39 -22.89 14.93
N GLN A 343 -4.82 -24.08 15.02
CA GLN A 343 -5.40 -25.23 14.34
C GLN A 343 -6.59 -25.68 15.19
N VAL A 344 -7.76 -25.14 14.88
CA VAL A 344 -9.01 -25.74 15.34
C VAL A 344 -9.10 -27.11 14.67
N LYS A 345 -9.17 -28.16 15.52
CA LYS A 345 -9.43 -29.54 15.13
C LYS A 345 -10.73 -29.66 14.37
#